data_50754b9ed94bcf9b1095a37f51ec99d6
#
_entry.id   50754b9ed94bcf9b1095a37f51ec99d6
#
_cell.length_a   1.000
_cell.length_b   1.000
_cell.length_c   1.000
_cell.angle_alpha   90.00
_cell.angle_beta   90.00
_cell.angle_gamma   90.00
#
_symmetry.space_group_name_H-M   'P 1'
#
loop_
_entity.id
_entity.type
_entity.pdbx_description
1 polymer ?
#
loop_
_entity_poly.entity_id
_entity_poly.type
_entity_poly.pdbx_seq_one_letter_code
_entity_poly.pdbx_strand_id
1 'polypeptide(L)'
;MELRYQMTDILPLLPIPQPPHGKSSYNIPCPICDRPGTREKHLNINLKRNVFRCPKCGQFQGGVFDLYAYYMGVSRDKVLEDVTTRLSGGPSKFGGKGAFKWKLQPPPMKPQASLAPLEERDRVYRALLKRLTLAPDHRENLLRRGLTDEAIDRLGYKTTPVVGFHALAQSLLDEGYTLFGVPGFYRDEDGRWTMAVWRRGILIPGTYFGKIQGFQIRLDHKMKKGGKFLTFSSRDELDGAMGENWCHLVGPVRERILLIEGYMKADIVHHFTGQTLLAIPGVTSLQHLESALKDLIPLGVRHVMTCFDMDYLKNWHVENAYRNLVSLLGKMDITFGTYLWVPDHNGLDDYIWEFCLNQGKPPE
;
A
#
# COMPACT_ATOMS: atom_id res chain seq x y z
N MET A 1 14.63 26.50 15.97
CA MET A 1 13.85 27.18 17.05
C MET A 1 13.30 26.09 17.93
N GLU A 2 13.84 25.88 19.14
CA GLU A 2 13.29 24.91 20.07
C GLU A 2 11.86 25.29 20.44
N LEU A 3 10.95 24.33 20.36
CA LEU A 3 9.57 24.54 20.79
C LEU A 3 9.57 24.79 22.30
N ARG A 4 9.09 25.95 22.75
CA ARG A 4 9.02 26.34 24.16
C ARG A 4 8.17 25.37 25.01
N TYR A 5 7.26 24.59 24.40
CA TYR A 5 6.38 23.61 25.04
C TYR A 5 6.37 22.30 24.26
N GLN A 6 6.32 21.19 25.02
CA GLN A 6 6.24 19.85 24.48
C GLN A 6 4.80 19.30 24.56
N MET A 7 4.56 18.19 23.88
CA MET A 7 3.25 17.51 23.93
C MET A 7 2.86 17.15 25.36
N THR A 8 3.83 16.71 26.17
CA THR A 8 3.64 16.37 27.59
C THR A 8 3.17 17.54 28.45
N ASP A 9 3.52 18.78 28.08
CA ASP A 9 3.15 19.97 28.86
C ASP A 9 1.68 20.36 28.65
N ILE A 10 1.17 20.14 27.43
CA ILE A 10 -0.18 20.56 27.06
C ILE A 10 -1.25 19.49 27.31
N LEU A 11 -0.87 18.21 27.25
CA LEU A 11 -1.84 17.10 27.39
C LEU A 11 -2.66 17.16 28.70
N PRO A 12 -2.10 17.51 29.87
CA PRO A 12 -2.88 17.65 31.10
C PRO A 12 -3.95 18.76 31.03
N LEU A 13 -3.80 19.72 30.11
CA LEU A 13 -4.74 20.82 29.88
C LEU A 13 -5.89 20.44 28.95
N LEU A 14 -5.78 19.31 28.25
CA LEU A 14 -6.74 18.90 27.23
C LEU A 14 -7.77 17.88 27.75
N PRO A 15 -9.04 17.95 27.30
CA PRO A 15 -10.08 16.99 27.69
C PRO A 15 -9.95 15.66 26.91
N ILE A 16 -8.79 15.04 26.94
CA ILE A 16 -8.50 13.80 26.23
C ILE A 16 -7.82 12.79 27.14
N PRO A 17 -7.86 11.48 26.82
CA PRO A 17 -7.15 10.46 27.59
C PRO A 17 -5.66 10.76 27.71
N GLN A 18 -5.15 10.67 28.93
CA GLN A 18 -3.74 10.89 29.21
C GLN A 18 -2.87 9.72 28.71
N PRO A 19 -1.58 9.95 28.40
CA PRO A 19 -0.67 8.91 27.97
C PRO A 19 -0.48 7.84 29.06
N PRO A 20 -0.51 6.55 28.71
CA PRO A 20 -0.12 5.49 29.63
C PRO A 20 1.34 5.64 30.06
N HIS A 21 1.64 5.30 31.31
CA HIS A 21 2.97 5.44 31.89
C HIS A 21 4.04 4.72 31.04
N GLY A 22 5.17 5.37 30.79
CA GLY A 22 6.30 4.80 30.04
C GLY A 22 6.12 4.68 28.52
N LYS A 23 5.01 5.17 27.94
CA LYS A 23 4.81 5.14 26.49
C LYS A 23 5.33 6.42 25.81
N SER A 24 6.06 6.26 24.71
CA SER A 24 6.50 7.38 23.85
C SER A 24 5.43 7.82 22.83
N SER A 25 4.38 7.02 22.66
CA SER A 25 3.21 7.35 21.83
C SER A 25 2.01 6.50 22.25
N TYR A 26 0.80 7.03 22.00
CA TYR A 26 -0.45 6.32 22.28
C TYR A 26 -1.55 6.74 21.33
N ASN A 27 -2.63 5.95 21.26
CA ASN A 27 -3.75 6.22 20.37
C ASN A 27 -5.00 6.59 21.17
N ILE A 28 -5.73 7.59 20.68
CA ILE A 28 -7.05 8.01 21.18
C ILE A 28 -8.05 8.03 20.01
N PRO A 29 -9.38 8.13 20.27
CA PRO A 29 -10.35 8.35 19.23
C PRO A 29 -10.03 9.62 18.43
N CYS A 30 -10.12 9.53 17.10
CA CYS A 30 -9.95 10.70 16.23
C CYS A 30 -11.26 11.51 16.24
N PRO A 31 -11.22 12.79 16.56
CA PRO A 31 -12.43 13.60 16.62
C PRO A 31 -13.06 13.87 15.24
N ILE A 32 -12.36 13.54 14.16
CA ILE A 32 -12.81 13.76 12.79
C ILE A 32 -13.47 12.51 12.18
N CYS A 33 -12.87 11.32 12.37
CA CYS A 33 -13.29 10.12 11.65
C CYS A 33 -13.74 8.95 12.53
N ASP A 34 -13.51 8.99 13.85
CA ASP A 34 -13.98 7.95 14.75
C ASP A 34 -15.36 8.34 15.31
N ARG A 35 -16.29 7.38 15.34
CA ARG A 35 -17.62 7.64 15.88
C ARG A 35 -17.58 7.73 17.40
N PRO A 36 -18.28 8.69 18.02
CA PRO A 36 -18.42 8.74 19.47
C PRO A 36 -18.95 7.41 20.04
N GLY A 37 -18.34 6.92 21.11
CA GLY A 37 -18.75 5.67 21.77
C GLY A 37 -18.19 4.38 21.16
N THR A 38 -17.42 4.44 20.06
CA THR A 38 -16.73 3.27 19.51
C THR A 38 -15.42 2.97 20.23
N ARG A 39 -14.93 1.72 20.12
CA ARG A 39 -13.60 1.33 20.62
C ARG A 39 -12.45 1.74 19.68
N GLU A 40 -12.76 2.39 18.56
CA GLU A 40 -11.78 2.82 17.57
C GLU A 40 -10.90 3.95 18.12
N LYS A 41 -9.58 3.87 17.87
CA LYS A 41 -8.58 4.83 18.35
C LYS A 41 -7.54 5.05 17.25
N HIS A 42 -7.89 5.88 16.26
CA HIS A 42 -7.04 6.09 15.09
C HIS A 42 -6.10 7.30 15.21
N LEU A 43 -6.33 8.22 16.14
CA LEU A 43 -5.44 9.35 16.35
C LEU A 43 -4.22 8.93 17.18
N ASN A 44 -3.05 8.88 16.57
CA ASN A 44 -1.78 8.65 17.26
C ASN A 44 -1.19 9.97 17.73
N ILE A 45 -0.87 10.05 19.03
CA ILE A 45 -0.12 11.16 19.64
C ILE A 45 1.29 10.64 19.95
N ASN A 46 2.31 11.27 19.36
CA ASN A 46 3.72 10.92 19.54
C ASN A 46 4.39 11.95 20.46
N LEU A 47 4.68 11.54 21.69
CA LEU A 47 5.27 12.40 22.74
C LEU A 47 6.72 12.76 22.41
N LYS A 48 7.47 11.82 21.85
CA LYS A 48 8.90 12.03 21.55
C LYS A 48 9.12 13.01 20.40
N ARG A 49 8.19 13.01 19.40
CA ARG A 49 8.29 13.88 18.22
C ARG A 49 7.44 15.15 18.34
N ASN A 50 6.65 15.30 19.40
CA ASN A 50 5.73 16.42 19.60
C ASN A 50 4.73 16.64 18.45
N VAL A 51 4.23 15.54 17.89
CA VAL A 51 3.26 15.55 16.76
C VAL A 51 2.11 14.60 17.02
N PHE A 52 0.99 14.85 16.36
CA PHE A 52 -0.13 13.92 16.29
C PHE A 52 -0.55 13.68 14.83
N ARG A 53 -1.11 12.50 14.55
CA ARG A 53 -1.61 12.15 13.23
C ARG A 53 -2.67 11.06 13.31
N CYS A 54 -3.76 11.23 12.56
CA CYS A 54 -4.72 10.16 12.29
C CYS A 54 -4.39 9.49 10.96
N PRO A 55 -3.92 8.25 10.92
CA PRO A 55 -3.62 7.54 9.67
C PRO A 55 -4.87 7.15 8.89
N LYS A 56 -6.05 7.06 9.55
CA LYS A 56 -7.32 6.67 8.91
C LYS A 56 -7.87 7.78 8.02
N CYS A 57 -8.01 9.00 8.53
CA CYS A 57 -8.55 10.10 7.73
C CYS A 57 -7.46 10.95 7.06
N GLY A 58 -6.21 10.89 7.53
CA GLY A 58 -5.11 11.73 7.04
C GLY A 58 -5.28 13.24 7.29
N GLN A 59 -6.47 13.67 7.71
CA GLN A 59 -6.83 15.09 7.81
C GLN A 59 -6.46 15.72 9.15
N PHE A 60 -6.50 14.93 10.24
CA PHE A 60 -6.21 15.43 11.58
C PHE A 60 -4.78 15.09 11.98
N GLN A 61 -3.90 16.05 11.76
CA GLN A 61 -2.47 15.95 12.08
C GLN A 61 -1.87 17.32 12.35
N GLY A 62 -0.78 17.37 13.11
CA GLY A 62 -0.10 18.64 13.43
C GLY A 62 0.87 18.50 14.60
N GLY A 63 1.29 19.66 15.12
CA GLY A 63 2.15 19.80 16.28
C GLY A 63 1.40 20.10 17.59
N VAL A 64 2.17 20.42 18.63
CA VAL A 64 1.70 20.70 19.98
C VAL A 64 0.57 21.74 20.00
N PHE A 65 0.78 22.86 19.34
CA PHE A 65 -0.16 23.96 19.35
C PHE A 65 -1.41 23.72 18.51
N ASP A 66 -1.31 22.88 17.48
CA ASP A 66 -2.46 22.53 16.64
C ASP A 66 -3.43 21.62 17.41
N LEU A 67 -2.90 20.68 18.21
CA LEU A 67 -3.69 19.82 19.09
C LEU A 67 -4.42 20.67 20.13
N TYR A 68 -3.69 21.58 20.78
CA TYR A 68 -4.24 22.48 21.78
C TYR A 68 -5.34 23.36 21.21
N ALA A 69 -5.07 24.04 20.10
CA ALA A 69 -6.04 24.92 19.40
C ALA A 69 -7.36 24.20 19.15
N TYR A 70 -7.28 22.98 18.67
CA TYR A 70 -8.46 22.16 18.35
C TYR A 70 -9.31 21.86 19.59
N TYR A 71 -8.71 21.26 20.63
CA TYR A 71 -9.47 20.80 21.79
C TYR A 71 -9.94 21.93 22.72
N MET A 72 -9.21 23.04 22.72
CA MET A 72 -9.54 24.19 23.56
C MET A 72 -10.36 25.26 22.84
N GLY A 73 -10.57 25.16 21.51
CA GLY A 73 -11.29 26.15 20.74
C GLY A 73 -10.58 27.51 20.66
N VAL A 74 -9.26 27.53 20.80
CA VAL A 74 -8.43 28.76 20.77
C VAL A 74 -7.82 28.93 19.39
N SER A 75 -7.85 30.15 18.84
CA SER A 75 -7.20 30.42 17.55
C SER A 75 -5.69 30.24 17.62
N ARG A 76 -5.08 29.74 16.54
CA ARG A 76 -3.66 29.30 16.50
C ARG A 76 -2.66 30.38 16.93
N ASP A 77 -2.92 31.63 16.61
CA ASP A 77 -2.13 32.79 16.97
C ASP A 77 -2.14 33.10 18.48
N LYS A 78 -3.19 32.68 19.20
CA LYS A 78 -3.38 32.91 20.63
C LYS A 78 -3.04 31.74 21.53
N VAL A 79 -2.73 30.57 20.94
CA VAL A 79 -2.43 29.36 21.68
C VAL A 79 -1.26 29.55 22.64
N LEU A 80 -0.19 30.22 22.20
CA LEU A 80 0.99 30.41 23.05
C LEU A 80 0.68 31.20 24.31
N GLU A 81 -0.12 32.25 24.20
CA GLU A 81 -0.56 33.08 25.34
C GLU A 81 -1.45 32.28 26.27
N ASP A 82 -2.42 31.53 25.74
CA ASP A 82 -3.37 30.75 26.55
C ASP A 82 -2.67 29.60 27.28
N VAL A 83 -1.80 28.84 26.60
CA VAL A 83 -0.98 27.78 27.19
C VAL A 83 -0.10 28.33 28.31
N THR A 84 0.58 29.47 28.08
CA THR A 84 1.44 30.10 29.10
C THR A 84 0.63 30.49 30.32
N THR A 85 -0.55 31.09 30.12
CA THR A 85 -1.44 31.51 31.22
C THR A 85 -1.91 30.32 32.02
N ARG A 86 -2.35 29.24 31.39
CA ARG A 86 -2.85 28.03 32.05
C ARG A 86 -1.77 27.25 32.79
N LEU A 87 -0.58 27.15 32.24
CA LEU A 87 0.55 26.50 32.91
C LEU A 87 1.03 27.31 34.12
N SER A 88 0.76 28.62 34.14
CA SER A 88 1.01 29.49 35.32
C SER A 88 -0.15 29.51 36.32
N GLY A 89 -1.15 28.61 36.18
CA GLY A 89 -2.30 28.50 37.08
C GLY A 89 -3.44 29.49 36.86
N GLY A 90 -3.39 30.29 35.77
CA GLY A 90 -4.44 31.23 35.39
C GLY A 90 -5.58 30.58 34.60
N PRO A 91 -6.81 31.18 34.62
CA PRO A 91 -7.91 30.75 33.79
C PRO A 91 -7.63 31.05 32.30
N SER A 92 -8.21 30.26 31.38
CA SER A 92 -8.15 30.58 29.96
C SER A 92 -8.82 31.91 29.66
N LYS A 93 -8.12 32.78 28.97
CA LYS A 93 -8.64 34.10 28.52
C LYS A 93 -9.44 34.01 27.21
N PHE A 94 -9.30 32.91 26.47
CA PHE A 94 -9.77 32.76 25.09
C PHE A 94 -10.72 31.58 24.88
N GLY A 95 -10.95 30.72 25.87
CA GLY A 95 -11.84 29.56 25.80
C GLY A 95 -13.29 29.95 26.06
N GLY A 96 -14.10 30.09 25.02
CA GLY A 96 -15.55 30.21 25.08
C GLY A 96 -16.24 28.95 24.53
N LYS A 97 -17.50 28.67 24.96
CA LYS A 97 -18.38 27.59 24.46
C LYS A 97 -18.82 27.76 23.01
N GLY A 98 -18.02 28.38 22.19
CA GLY A 98 -18.24 28.45 20.74
C GLY A 98 -17.36 27.38 20.10
N ALA A 99 -17.98 26.34 19.53
CA ALA A 99 -17.25 25.39 18.72
C ALA A 99 -16.45 26.18 17.67
N PHE A 100 -15.15 26.32 17.91
CA PHE A 100 -14.24 26.78 16.88
C PHE A 100 -14.39 25.80 15.73
N LYS A 101 -15.13 26.18 14.69
CA LYS A 101 -15.19 25.42 13.46
C LYS A 101 -13.79 25.48 12.86
N TRP A 102 -12.96 24.53 13.26
CA TRP A 102 -11.72 24.25 12.57
C TRP A 102 -12.09 24.03 11.11
N LYS A 103 -11.89 25.05 10.27
CA LYS A 103 -11.74 24.80 8.85
C LYS A 103 -10.43 24.04 8.75
N LEU A 104 -10.53 22.70 8.81
CA LEU A 104 -9.48 21.81 8.40
C LEU A 104 -9.09 22.24 6.99
N GLN A 105 -8.08 23.09 6.90
CA GLN A 105 -7.28 23.12 5.69
C GLN A 105 -6.46 21.84 5.82
N PRO A 106 -6.75 20.81 5.00
CA PRO A 106 -5.79 19.73 4.86
C PRO A 106 -4.45 20.42 4.59
N PRO A 107 -3.32 19.91 5.12
CA PRO A 107 -2.02 20.40 4.70
C PRO A 107 -2.10 20.51 3.18
N PRO A 108 -1.62 21.61 2.57
CA PRO A 108 -1.75 21.77 1.13
C PRO A 108 -1.27 20.48 0.50
N MET A 109 -2.22 19.73 -0.08
CA MET A 109 -1.87 18.50 -0.76
C MET A 109 -0.89 18.92 -1.84
N LYS A 110 0.31 18.37 -1.81
CA LYS A 110 1.23 18.57 -2.92
C LYS A 110 0.46 18.26 -4.20
N PRO A 111 0.52 19.09 -5.23
CA PRO A 111 -0.17 18.81 -6.48
C PRO A 111 0.12 17.38 -6.92
N GLN A 112 -0.94 16.60 -7.07
CA GLN A 112 -0.86 15.21 -7.53
C GLN A 112 -1.06 15.22 -9.04
N ALA A 113 -0.24 14.44 -9.74
CA ALA A 113 -0.48 14.19 -11.15
C ALA A 113 -1.66 13.23 -11.35
N SER A 114 -2.44 13.44 -12.40
CA SER A 114 -3.34 12.40 -12.89
C SER A 114 -2.53 11.18 -13.36
N LEU A 115 -3.10 9.98 -13.19
CA LEU A 115 -2.45 8.75 -13.64
C LEU A 115 -2.16 8.81 -15.14
N ALA A 116 -0.90 8.59 -15.53
CA ALA A 116 -0.50 8.53 -16.93
C ALA A 116 -1.20 7.38 -17.68
N PRO A 117 -1.46 7.50 -18.99
CA PRO A 117 -2.00 6.41 -19.80
C PRO A 117 -1.20 5.12 -19.66
N LEU A 118 -1.87 3.96 -19.81
CA LEU A 118 -1.23 2.65 -19.64
C LEU A 118 -0.04 2.46 -20.56
N GLU A 119 -0.13 2.91 -21.81
CA GLU A 119 0.93 2.86 -22.81
C GLU A 119 2.19 3.60 -22.34
N GLU A 120 2.02 4.78 -21.75
CA GLU A 120 3.14 5.58 -21.24
C GLU A 120 3.76 4.92 -20.01
N ARG A 121 2.93 4.44 -19.07
CA ARG A 121 3.41 3.69 -17.90
C ARG A 121 4.21 2.45 -18.32
N ASP A 122 3.70 1.64 -19.23
CA ASP A 122 4.38 0.44 -19.74
C ASP A 122 5.74 0.79 -20.37
N ARG A 123 5.79 1.84 -21.20
CA ARG A 123 7.06 2.30 -21.82
C ARG A 123 8.08 2.70 -20.78
N VAL A 124 7.69 3.54 -19.83
CA VAL A 124 8.57 4.02 -18.75
C VAL A 124 9.03 2.87 -17.86
N TYR A 125 8.13 1.99 -17.48
CA TYR A 125 8.47 0.86 -16.61
C TYR A 125 9.39 -0.16 -17.29
N ARG A 126 9.20 -0.45 -18.57
CA ARG A 126 10.14 -1.28 -19.34
C ARG A 126 11.52 -0.64 -19.44
N ALA A 127 11.57 0.66 -19.68
CA ALA A 127 12.83 1.40 -19.72
C ALA A 127 13.52 1.41 -18.33
N LEU A 128 12.76 1.56 -17.25
CA LEU A 128 13.28 1.42 -15.88
C LEU A 128 13.86 0.02 -15.63
N LEU A 129 13.13 -1.04 -15.97
CA LEU A 129 13.58 -2.43 -15.76
C LEU A 129 14.87 -2.75 -16.49
N LYS A 130 15.13 -2.16 -17.66
CA LYS A 130 16.39 -2.32 -18.41
C LYS A 130 17.60 -1.72 -17.68
N ARG A 131 17.38 -0.75 -16.78
CA ARG A 131 18.42 -0.07 -15.98
C ARG A 131 18.68 -0.72 -14.64
N LEU A 132 17.80 -1.62 -14.24
CA LEU A 132 17.90 -2.31 -12.96
C LEU A 132 18.45 -3.72 -13.12
N THR A 133 19.12 -4.20 -12.09
CA THR A 133 19.61 -5.58 -12.01
C THR A 133 18.85 -6.34 -10.95
N LEU A 134 18.85 -7.67 -11.03
CA LEU A 134 18.39 -8.52 -9.97
C LEU A 134 19.59 -8.96 -9.14
N ALA A 135 19.61 -8.63 -7.86
CA ALA A 135 20.70 -9.00 -6.95
C ALA A 135 20.80 -10.53 -6.79
N PRO A 136 22.01 -11.08 -6.59
CA PRO A 136 22.22 -12.54 -6.49
C PRO A 136 21.37 -13.22 -5.43
N ASP A 137 21.23 -12.62 -4.25
CA ASP A 137 20.41 -13.11 -3.15
C ASP A 137 18.90 -13.15 -3.49
N HIS A 138 18.43 -12.19 -4.28
CA HIS A 138 17.07 -12.19 -4.79
C HIS A 138 16.87 -13.25 -5.85
N ARG A 139 17.83 -13.41 -6.77
CA ARG A 139 17.81 -14.49 -7.78
C ARG A 139 17.77 -15.85 -7.10
N GLU A 140 18.63 -16.09 -6.12
CA GLU A 140 18.64 -17.33 -5.33
C GLU A 140 17.32 -17.56 -4.60
N ASN A 141 16.69 -16.51 -4.05
CA ASN A 141 15.37 -16.62 -3.43
C ASN A 141 14.29 -17.08 -4.41
N LEU A 142 14.34 -16.61 -5.66
CA LEU A 142 13.38 -16.99 -6.72
C LEU A 142 13.65 -18.42 -7.21
N LEU A 143 14.91 -18.81 -7.37
CA LEU A 143 15.30 -20.20 -7.71
C LEU A 143 14.83 -21.18 -6.63
N ARG A 144 14.98 -20.85 -5.34
CA ARG A 144 14.47 -21.67 -4.24
C ARG A 144 12.94 -21.82 -4.22
N ARG A 145 12.22 -20.94 -4.92
CA ARG A 145 10.77 -21.03 -5.14
C ARG A 145 10.41 -21.80 -6.40
N GLY A 146 11.40 -22.40 -7.07
CA GLY A 146 11.24 -23.26 -8.22
C GLY A 146 11.20 -22.54 -9.57
N LEU A 147 11.38 -21.24 -9.63
CA LEU A 147 11.58 -20.57 -10.92
C LEU A 147 12.94 -20.93 -11.51
N THR A 148 13.00 -21.07 -12.85
CA THR A 148 14.28 -21.21 -13.57
C THR A 148 14.89 -19.83 -13.88
N ASP A 149 16.17 -19.77 -14.24
CA ASP A 149 16.84 -18.54 -14.65
C ASP A 149 16.14 -17.88 -15.83
N GLU A 150 15.73 -18.68 -16.82
CA GLU A 150 15.02 -18.21 -18.02
C GLU A 150 13.63 -17.64 -17.63
N ALA A 151 12.94 -18.26 -16.67
CA ALA A 151 11.65 -17.78 -16.17
C ALA A 151 11.83 -16.45 -15.43
N ILE A 152 12.83 -16.33 -14.56
CA ILE A 152 13.16 -15.12 -13.83
C ILE A 152 13.46 -13.96 -14.78
N ASP A 153 14.26 -14.21 -15.81
CA ASP A 153 14.64 -13.19 -16.79
C ASP A 153 13.43 -12.77 -17.65
N ARG A 154 12.57 -13.70 -18.06
CA ARG A 154 11.33 -13.44 -18.78
C ARG A 154 10.33 -12.63 -17.96
N LEU A 155 10.16 -12.94 -16.67
CA LEU A 155 9.28 -12.23 -15.76
C LEU A 155 9.77 -10.80 -15.45
N GLY A 156 11.05 -10.53 -15.67
CA GLY A 156 11.61 -9.19 -15.54
C GLY A 156 11.73 -8.69 -14.11
N TYR A 157 11.83 -9.58 -13.13
CA TYR A 157 12.03 -9.21 -11.73
C TYR A 157 13.37 -8.50 -11.55
N LYS A 158 13.37 -7.44 -10.75
CA LYS A 158 14.56 -6.64 -10.46
C LYS A 158 14.66 -6.37 -8.96
N THR A 159 15.85 -5.99 -8.52
CA THR A 159 16.03 -5.44 -7.17
C THR A 159 15.74 -3.94 -7.19
N THR A 160 14.97 -3.46 -6.21
CA THR A 160 14.78 -2.01 -6.06
C THR A 160 16.12 -1.33 -5.82
N PRO A 161 16.40 -0.18 -6.47
CA PRO A 161 17.61 0.59 -6.18
C PRO A 161 17.59 1.09 -4.74
N VAL A 162 18.76 1.27 -4.14
CA VAL A 162 18.94 1.84 -2.79
C VAL A 162 19.57 3.22 -2.82
N VAL A 163 20.13 3.60 -3.97
CA VAL A 163 20.79 4.91 -4.25
C VAL A 163 20.59 5.27 -5.72
N GLY A 164 20.92 6.50 -6.10
CA GLY A 164 20.95 6.93 -7.49
C GLY A 164 19.60 7.23 -8.11
N PHE A 165 18.56 7.50 -7.30
CA PHE A 165 17.20 7.74 -7.76
C PHE A 165 17.07 8.88 -8.75
N HIS A 166 17.77 10.01 -8.51
CA HIS A 166 17.81 11.15 -9.43
C HIS A 166 18.47 10.79 -10.76
N ALA A 167 19.60 10.09 -10.72
CA ALA A 167 20.31 9.69 -11.92
C ALA A 167 19.46 8.72 -12.78
N LEU A 168 18.76 7.79 -12.15
CA LEU A 168 17.82 6.89 -12.83
C LEU A 168 16.66 7.66 -13.47
N ALA A 169 16.03 8.56 -12.72
CA ALA A 169 14.93 9.37 -13.23
C ALA A 169 15.44 10.28 -14.37
N GLN A 170 16.58 10.93 -14.22
CA GLN A 170 17.17 11.80 -15.25
C GLN A 170 17.50 11.01 -16.52
N SER A 171 18.07 9.81 -16.40
CA SER A 171 18.39 8.98 -17.57
C SER A 171 17.17 8.58 -18.39
N LEU A 172 15.99 8.46 -17.75
CA LEU A 172 14.74 8.23 -18.45
C LEU A 172 14.27 9.50 -19.20
N LEU A 173 14.37 10.66 -18.56
CA LEU A 173 14.05 11.96 -19.18
C LEU A 173 14.94 12.25 -20.37
N ASP A 174 16.25 11.98 -20.26
CA ASP A 174 17.24 12.19 -21.34
C ASP A 174 16.95 11.34 -22.60
N GLU A 175 16.30 10.19 -22.42
CA GLU A 175 15.80 9.34 -23.51
C GLU A 175 14.38 9.72 -23.99
N GLY A 176 13.82 10.83 -23.48
CA GLY A 176 12.52 11.35 -23.92
C GLY A 176 11.30 10.69 -23.28
N TYR A 177 11.45 9.97 -22.15
CA TYR A 177 10.31 9.46 -21.40
C TYR A 177 9.70 10.55 -20.52
N THR A 178 8.39 10.53 -20.35
CA THR A 178 7.66 11.42 -19.45
C THR A 178 7.38 10.71 -18.11
N LEU A 179 7.80 11.30 -17.00
CA LEU A 179 7.59 10.71 -15.66
C LEU A 179 6.36 11.26 -14.95
N PHE A 180 5.77 12.34 -15.44
CA PHE A 180 4.56 12.94 -14.89
C PHE A 180 3.40 11.96 -14.94
N GLY A 181 2.76 11.72 -13.81
CA GLY A 181 1.65 10.78 -13.69
C GLY A 181 2.03 9.30 -13.71
N VAL A 182 3.33 8.95 -13.76
CA VAL A 182 3.80 7.57 -13.66
C VAL A 182 4.05 7.24 -12.18
N PRO A 183 3.26 6.34 -11.56
CA PRO A 183 3.43 6.01 -10.16
C PRO A 183 4.85 5.59 -9.80
N GLY A 184 5.31 6.05 -8.63
CA GLY A 184 6.66 5.79 -8.15
C GLY A 184 7.69 6.85 -8.55
N PHE A 185 7.34 7.77 -9.44
CA PHE A 185 8.16 8.95 -9.76
C PHE A 185 7.51 10.23 -9.24
N TYR A 186 8.33 11.19 -8.80
CA TYR A 186 7.86 12.46 -8.27
C TYR A 186 8.98 13.51 -8.31
N ARG A 187 8.65 14.78 -8.06
CA ARG A 187 9.65 15.85 -7.89
C ARG A 187 9.96 16.08 -6.42
N ASP A 188 11.26 16.16 -6.11
CA ASP A 188 11.71 16.54 -4.77
C ASP A 188 11.52 18.05 -4.50
N GLU A 189 12.02 18.52 -3.35
CA GLU A 189 11.91 19.92 -2.93
C GLU A 189 12.69 20.88 -3.84
N ASP A 190 13.71 20.38 -4.56
CA ASP A 190 14.50 21.13 -5.55
C ASP A 190 13.87 21.07 -6.95
N GLY A 191 12.70 20.43 -7.11
CA GLY A 191 12.00 20.25 -8.38
C GLY A 191 12.61 19.19 -9.30
N ARG A 192 13.58 18.38 -8.81
CA ARG A 192 14.24 17.33 -9.59
C ARG A 192 13.42 16.04 -9.51
N TRP A 193 13.32 15.32 -10.62
CA TRP A 193 12.68 14.02 -10.64
C TRP A 193 13.49 12.97 -9.85
N THR A 194 12.76 12.15 -9.10
CA THR A 194 13.30 11.08 -8.27
C THR A 194 12.30 9.93 -8.16
N MET A 195 12.63 8.90 -7.36
CA MET A 195 11.80 7.70 -7.20
C MET A 195 11.38 7.49 -5.74
N ALA A 196 10.14 7.08 -5.54
CA ALA A 196 9.57 6.75 -4.23
C ALA A 196 9.93 5.30 -3.81
N VAL A 197 11.21 5.03 -3.63
CA VAL A 197 11.71 3.75 -3.14
C VAL A 197 12.33 3.93 -1.76
N TRP A 198 11.70 3.34 -0.76
CA TRP A 198 12.07 3.55 0.64
C TRP A 198 12.86 2.38 1.25
N ARG A 199 12.83 1.21 0.59
CA ARG A 199 13.41 -0.02 1.12
C ARG A 199 13.83 -0.95 -0.01
N ARG A 200 14.85 -1.77 0.26
CA ARG A 200 15.27 -2.84 -0.63
C ARG A 200 14.25 -3.97 -0.68
N GLY A 201 14.07 -4.54 -1.86
CA GLY A 201 13.17 -5.64 -2.13
C GLY A 201 13.17 -6.07 -3.58
N ILE A 202 12.35 -7.05 -3.91
CA ILE A 202 12.13 -7.50 -5.29
C ILE A 202 11.01 -6.67 -5.90
N LEU A 203 11.30 -5.98 -6.99
CA LEU A 203 10.35 -5.26 -7.82
C LEU A 203 9.68 -6.24 -8.78
N ILE A 204 8.37 -6.37 -8.67
CA ILE A 204 7.55 -7.36 -9.36
C ILE A 204 6.62 -6.62 -10.33
N PRO A 205 6.75 -6.80 -11.65
CA PRO A 205 5.86 -6.17 -12.61
C PRO A 205 4.43 -6.72 -12.49
N GLY A 206 3.46 -5.82 -12.34
CA GLY A 206 2.04 -6.15 -12.47
C GLY A 206 1.59 -5.94 -13.90
N THR A 207 1.35 -7.02 -14.64
CA THR A 207 1.00 -6.95 -16.07
C THR A 207 -0.47 -7.29 -16.31
N TYR A 208 -1.04 -6.62 -17.31
CA TYR A 208 -2.39 -6.92 -17.79
C TYR A 208 -2.41 -6.82 -19.30
N PHE A 209 -2.79 -7.89 -19.99
CA PHE A 209 -2.63 -8.04 -21.44
C PHE A 209 -1.23 -7.65 -21.94
N GLY A 210 -0.19 -8.09 -21.23
CA GLY A 210 1.20 -7.88 -21.60
C GLY A 210 1.76 -6.49 -21.31
N LYS A 211 0.96 -5.52 -20.82
CA LYS A 211 1.40 -4.18 -20.45
C LYS A 211 1.63 -4.05 -18.95
N ILE A 212 2.72 -3.43 -18.54
CA ILE A 212 3.04 -3.20 -17.13
C ILE A 212 2.22 -2.01 -16.64
N GLN A 213 1.29 -2.27 -15.72
CA GLN A 213 0.44 -1.24 -15.12
C GLN A 213 1.13 -0.53 -13.94
N GLY A 214 1.97 -1.24 -13.24
CA GLY A 214 2.67 -0.81 -12.04
C GLY A 214 3.54 -1.92 -11.47
N PHE A 215 4.08 -1.69 -10.27
CA PHE A 215 4.90 -2.69 -9.58
C PHE A 215 4.38 -2.96 -8.17
N GLN A 216 4.53 -4.21 -7.76
CA GLN A 216 4.55 -4.61 -6.36
C GLN A 216 5.99 -4.77 -5.91
N ILE A 217 6.33 -4.35 -4.70
CA ILE A 217 7.66 -4.52 -4.10
C ILE A 217 7.54 -5.51 -2.95
N ARG A 218 8.18 -6.68 -3.08
CA ARG A 218 8.33 -7.63 -1.99
C ARG A 218 9.57 -7.28 -1.18
N LEU A 219 9.36 -6.73 0.00
CA LEU A 219 10.44 -6.28 0.88
C LEU A 219 11.28 -7.45 1.41
N ASP A 220 12.58 -7.21 1.60
CA ASP A 220 13.49 -8.18 2.24
C ASP A 220 13.05 -8.46 3.68
N HIS A 221 12.62 -7.42 4.39
CA HIS A 221 12.15 -7.53 5.76
C HIS A 221 10.74 -6.96 5.91
N LYS A 222 9.88 -7.69 6.65
CA LYS A 222 8.53 -7.22 7.00
C LYS A 222 8.62 -5.90 7.78
N MET A 223 7.76 -4.97 7.48
CA MET A 223 7.67 -3.73 8.24
C MET A 223 7.16 -3.98 9.66
N LYS A 224 7.60 -3.15 10.63
CA LYS A 224 7.11 -3.22 12.03
C LYS A 224 5.59 -3.01 12.11
N LYS A 225 5.04 -2.14 11.26
CA LYS A 225 3.60 -1.94 11.05
C LYS A 225 3.35 -2.07 9.55
N GLY A 226 2.68 -3.12 9.12
CA GLY A 226 2.37 -3.35 7.71
C GLY A 226 2.79 -4.72 7.21
N GLY A 227 2.61 -4.94 5.91
CA GLY A 227 2.90 -6.19 5.22
C GLY A 227 4.36 -6.32 4.77
N LYS A 228 4.61 -7.37 4.03
CA LYS A 228 5.86 -7.63 3.32
C LYS A 228 5.85 -7.05 1.90
N PHE A 229 4.69 -6.63 1.43
CA PHE A 229 4.49 -6.09 0.08
C PHE A 229 4.08 -4.63 0.13
N LEU A 230 4.60 -3.84 -0.80
CA LEU A 230 4.25 -2.44 -1.03
C LEU A 230 3.87 -2.25 -2.50
N THR A 231 2.98 -1.31 -2.78
CA THR A 231 2.75 -0.81 -4.14
C THR A 231 3.75 0.29 -4.45
N PHE A 232 4.38 0.23 -5.63
CA PHE A 232 5.24 1.29 -6.12
C PHE A 232 4.38 2.52 -6.46
N SER A 233 4.46 3.53 -5.62
CA SER A 233 3.56 4.69 -5.63
C SER A 233 4.28 5.92 -5.13
N SER A 234 4.01 7.06 -5.74
CA SER A 234 4.47 8.39 -5.34
C SER A 234 3.33 9.27 -4.85
N ARG A 235 2.26 8.65 -4.34
CA ARG A 235 1.17 9.35 -3.69
C ARG A 235 1.70 10.25 -2.57
N ASP A 236 1.11 11.43 -2.44
CA ASP A 236 1.47 12.47 -1.45
C ASP A 236 2.80 13.21 -1.73
N GLU A 237 3.45 12.93 -2.88
CA GLU A 237 4.65 13.64 -3.35
C GLU A 237 4.31 14.64 -4.48
N LEU A 238 5.15 15.67 -4.67
CA LEU A 238 4.94 16.70 -5.70
C LEU A 238 4.99 16.08 -7.11
N ASP A 239 3.96 16.35 -7.93
CA ASP A 239 3.78 15.76 -9.25
C ASP A 239 3.78 14.22 -9.26
N GLY A 240 3.66 13.61 -8.08
CA GLY A 240 3.55 12.18 -7.93
C GLY A 240 2.15 11.66 -8.28
N ALA A 241 2.07 10.38 -8.62
CA ALA A 241 0.82 9.68 -8.89
C ALA A 241 0.62 8.50 -7.97
N MET A 242 -0.64 8.19 -7.68
CA MET A 242 -0.99 7.02 -6.88
C MET A 242 -0.78 5.75 -7.70
N GLY A 243 0.01 4.82 -7.17
CA GLY A 243 0.02 3.43 -7.63
C GLY A 243 -1.19 2.72 -7.05
N GLU A 244 -1.96 2.07 -7.90
CA GLU A 244 -3.17 1.35 -7.51
C GLU A 244 -2.91 -0.15 -7.40
N ASN A 245 -3.85 -0.86 -6.81
CA ASN A 245 -3.81 -2.30 -6.63
C ASN A 245 -4.45 -3.00 -7.84
N TRP A 246 -3.83 -2.86 -9.02
CA TRP A 246 -4.31 -3.48 -10.26
C TRP A 246 -4.31 -5.01 -10.19
N CYS A 247 -5.11 -5.63 -11.05
CA CYS A 247 -5.02 -7.06 -11.27
C CYS A 247 -3.82 -7.39 -12.16
N HIS A 248 -3.20 -8.54 -11.90
CA HIS A 248 -2.11 -9.08 -12.72
C HIS A 248 -2.59 -10.34 -13.43
N LEU A 249 -2.57 -10.31 -14.77
CA LEU A 249 -3.00 -11.41 -15.63
C LEU A 249 -1.78 -12.16 -16.16
N VAL A 250 -1.72 -13.47 -15.90
CA VAL A 250 -0.64 -14.35 -16.35
C VAL A 250 -1.21 -15.46 -17.24
N GLY A 251 -0.59 -15.65 -18.36
CA GLY A 251 -1.01 -16.64 -19.37
C GLY A 251 -2.09 -16.16 -20.32
N PRO A 252 -2.43 -16.97 -21.34
CA PRO A 252 -3.48 -16.65 -22.31
C PRO A 252 -4.86 -16.75 -21.66
N VAL A 253 -5.82 -15.93 -22.10
CA VAL A 253 -7.20 -16.02 -21.62
C VAL A 253 -7.78 -17.38 -22.00
N ARG A 254 -8.35 -18.07 -21.03
CA ARG A 254 -8.99 -19.38 -21.16
C ARG A 254 -10.37 -19.35 -20.54
N GLU A 255 -11.20 -20.33 -20.86
CA GLU A 255 -12.56 -20.46 -20.30
C GLU A 255 -12.55 -20.55 -18.78
N ARG A 256 -11.59 -21.28 -18.20
CA ARG A 256 -11.34 -21.36 -16.76
C ARG A 256 -10.06 -20.64 -16.41
N ILE A 257 -10.14 -19.78 -15.38
CA ILE A 257 -9.01 -19.06 -14.81
C ILE A 257 -8.94 -19.28 -13.30
N LEU A 258 -7.73 -19.16 -12.76
CA LEU A 258 -7.49 -19.18 -11.32
C LEU A 258 -7.39 -17.74 -10.80
N LEU A 259 -8.08 -17.42 -9.72
CA LEU A 259 -8.00 -16.14 -9.01
C LEU A 259 -7.19 -16.33 -7.73
N ILE A 260 -6.05 -15.64 -7.64
CA ILE A 260 -5.06 -15.84 -6.58
C ILE A 260 -4.65 -14.52 -5.92
N GLU A 261 -4.12 -14.58 -4.71
CA GLU A 261 -3.51 -13.44 -4.01
C GLU A 261 -2.01 -13.37 -4.29
N GLY A 262 -1.54 -12.20 -4.79
CA GLY A 262 -0.14 -11.88 -5.00
C GLY A 262 0.41 -12.22 -6.40
N TYR A 263 1.08 -11.25 -7.01
CA TYR A 263 1.61 -11.37 -8.37
C TYR A 263 2.64 -12.49 -8.49
N MET A 264 3.61 -12.54 -7.56
CA MET A 264 4.66 -13.57 -7.57
C MET A 264 4.10 -14.97 -7.46
N LYS A 265 3.05 -15.19 -6.68
CA LYS A 265 2.40 -16.50 -6.59
C LYS A 265 1.77 -16.90 -7.92
N ALA A 266 1.09 -15.96 -8.59
CA ALA A 266 0.53 -16.22 -9.91
C ALA A 266 1.60 -16.61 -10.92
N ASP A 267 2.72 -15.89 -10.95
CA ASP A 267 3.84 -16.19 -11.84
C ASP A 267 4.41 -17.59 -11.60
N ILE A 268 4.58 -17.97 -10.34
CA ILE A 268 5.09 -19.30 -9.95
C ILE A 268 4.11 -20.41 -10.33
N VAL A 269 2.83 -20.24 -9.97
CA VAL A 269 1.79 -21.22 -10.32
C VAL A 269 1.68 -21.39 -11.83
N HIS A 270 1.69 -20.29 -12.58
CA HIS A 270 1.68 -20.33 -14.05
C HIS A 270 2.91 -21.06 -14.61
N HIS A 271 4.09 -20.78 -14.05
CA HIS A 271 5.34 -21.41 -14.48
C HIS A 271 5.26 -22.95 -14.40
N PHE A 272 4.67 -23.50 -13.35
CA PHE A 272 4.56 -24.95 -13.17
C PHE A 272 3.38 -25.58 -13.91
N THR A 273 2.25 -24.86 -14.00
CA THR A 273 0.98 -25.48 -14.44
C THR A 273 0.53 -25.06 -15.83
N GLY A 274 1.08 -23.95 -16.34
CA GLY A 274 0.57 -23.33 -17.59
C GLY A 274 -0.87 -22.83 -17.47
N GLN A 275 -1.49 -22.85 -16.27
CA GLN A 275 -2.84 -22.32 -16.05
C GLN A 275 -2.86 -20.80 -16.21
N THR A 276 -4.00 -20.26 -16.58
CA THR A 276 -4.21 -18.82 -16.61
C THR A 276 -4.58 -18.32 -15.22
N LEU A 277 -3.88 -17.29 -14.75
CA LEU A 277 -4.12 -16.70 -13.44
C LEU A 277 -4.45 -15.22 -13.55
N LEU A 278 -5.43 -14.81 -12.76
CA LEU A 278 -5.72 -13.42 -12.44
C LEU A 278 -5.34 -13.20 -10.97
N ALA A 279 -4.31 -12.41 -10.72
CA ALA A 279 -3.87 -12.12 -9.35
C ALA A 279 -4.36 -10.75 -8.89
N ILE A 280 -4.80 -10.69 -7.63
CA ILE A 280 -5.04 -9.43 -6.90
C ILE A 280 -3.91 -9.22 -5.89
N PRO A 281 -3.52 -7.98 -5.56
CA PRO A 281 -2.40 -7.70 -4.64
C PRO A 281 -2.61 -8.22 -3.21
N GLY A 282 -3.86 -8.41 -2.81
CA GLY A 282 -4.27 -8.93 -1.51
C GLY A 282 -5.78 -9.17 -1.50
N VAL A 283 -6.27 -10.09 -0.68
CA VAL A 283 -7.69 -10.49 -0.63
C VAL A 283 -8.65 -9.31 -0.37
N THR A 284 -8.17 -8.23 0.26
CA THR A 284 -8.93 -6.99 0.49
C THR A 284 -8.91 -6.02 -0.70
N SER A 285 -8.10 -6.30 -1.73
CA SER A 285 -7.84 -5.39 -2.87
C SER A 285 -8.74 -5.74 -4.06
N LEU A 286 -10.05 -5.64 -3.89
CA LEU A 286 -11.04 -5.99 -4.93
C LEU A 286 -11.35 -4.83 -5.90
N GLN A 287 -10.72 -3.67 -5.73
CA GLN A 287 -11.02 -2.44 -6.44
C GLN A 287 -11.07 -2.60 -7.97
N HIS A 288 -10.11 -3.32 -8.54
CA HIS A 288 -10.00 -3.50 -9.99
C HIS A 288 -10.48 -4.87 -10.49
N LEU A 289 -10.88 -5.77 -9.59
CA LEU A 289 -11.27 -7.13 -9.96
C LEU A 289 -12.53 -7.16 -10.81
N GLU A 290 -13.53 -6.35 -10.45
CA GLU A 290 -14.79 -6.29 -11.21
C GLU A 290 -14.55 -5.81 -12.65
N SER A 291 -13.72 -4.79 -12.82
CA SER A 291 -13.36 -4.30 -14.16
C SER A 291 -12.59 -5.35 -14.93
N ALA A 292 -11.60 -6.00 -14.32
CA ALA A 292 -10.83 -7.04 -14.97
C ALA A 292 -11.70 -8.23 -15.42
N LEU A 293 -12.67 -8.65 -14.62
CA LEU A 293 -13.60 -9.71 -14.99
C LEU A 293 -14.54 -9.27 -16.13
N LYS A 294 -15.01 -8.01 -16.12
CA LYS A 294 -15.80 -7.45 -17.22
C LYS A 294 -15.05 -7.43 -18.55
N ASP A 295 -13.73 -7.27 -18.52
CA ASP A 295 -12.87 -7.37 -19.72
C ASP A 295 -12.68 -8.83 -20.16
N LEU A 296 -12.56 -9.77 -19.21
CA LEU A 296 -12.21 -11.17 -19.48
C LEU A 296 -13.42 -12.03 -19.90
N ILE A 297 -14.63 -11.75 -19.36
CA ILE A 297 -15.85 -12.49 -19.72
C ILE A 297 -16.17 -12.45 -21.22
N PRO A 298 -16.13 -11.29 -21.90
CA PRO A 298 -16.32 -11.23 -23.35
C PRO A 298 -15.26 -12.00 -24.15
N LEU A 299 -14.06 -12.18 -23.56
CA LEU A 299 -12.96 -12.94 -24.16
C LEU A 299 -13.06 -14.45 -23.94
N GLY A 300 -14.13 -14.91 -23.30
CA GLY A 300 -14.44 -16.34 -23.15
C GLY A 300 -14.26 -16.91 -21.77
N VAL A 301 -13.91 -16.12 -20.75
CA VAL A 301 -13.89 -16.62 -19.35
C VAL A 301 -15.31 -16.96 -18.93
N ARG A 302 -15.50 -18.17 -18.38
CA ARG A 302 -16.79 -18.68 -17.85
C ARG A 302 -16.68 -19.21 -16.43
N HIS A 303 -15.47 -19.62 -16.02
CA HIS A 303 -15.23 -20.26 -14.74
C HIS A 303 -14.07 -19.60 -14.00
N VAL A 304 -14.30 -19.18 -12.76
CA VAL A 304 -13.27 -18.61 -11.87
C VAL A 304 -13.08 -19.51 -10.66
N MET A 305 -11.88 -20.05 -10.48
CA MET A 305 -11.52 -20.83 -9.30
C MET A 305 -10.67 -19.98 -8.35
N THR A 306 -11.18 -19.71 -7.16
CA THR A 306 -10.44 -18.96 -6.14
C THR A 306 -9.39 -19.84 -5.47
N CYS A 307 -8.16 -19.33 -5.37
CA CYS A 307 -6.99 -20.03 -4.83
C CYS A 307 -6.30 -19.14 -3.78
N PHE A 308 -7.04 -18.77 -2.71
CA PHE A 308 -6.50 -17.91 -1.65
C PHE A 308 -5.79 -18.74 -0.58
N ASP A 309 -4.85 -18.11 0.14
CA ASP A 309 -4.10 -18.75 1.20
C ASP A 309 -5.02 -19.40 2.23
N MET A 310 -4.67 -20.61 2.67
CA MET A 310 -5.51 -21.42 3.56
C MET A 310 -5.70 -20.83 4.97
N ASP A 311 -5.02 -19.72 5.30
CA ASP A 311 -5.19 -19.00 6.56
C ASP A 311 -6.51 -18.18 6.65
N TYR A 312 -7.27 -18.06 5.55
CA TYR A 312 -8.57 -17.37 5.55
C TYR A 312 -9.55 -17.99 6.55
N LEU A 313 -9.42 -19.27 6.85
CA LEU A 313 -10.25 -19.97 7.84
C LEU A 313 -9.95 -19.58 9.30
N LYS A 314 -8.82 -18.91 9.55
CA LYS A 314 -8.33 -18.58 10.91
C LYS A 314 -8.38 -17.08 11.23
N ASN A 315 -8.68 -16.23 10.25
CA ASN A 315 -8.65 -14.78 10.40
C ASN A 315 -9.96 -14.15 9.90
N TRP A 316 -10.78 -13.63 10.83
CA TRP A 316 -12.07 -13.05 10.49
C TRP A 316 -12.01 -11.88 9.48
N HIS A 317 -10.93 -11.11 9.46
CA HIS A 317 -10.75 -10.04 8.46
C HIS A 317 -10.62 -10.61 7.05
N VAL A 318 -9.89 -11.71 6.92
CA VAL A 318 -9.70 -12.42 5.65
C VAL A 318 -11.01 -13.11 5.25
N GLU A 319 -11.71 -13.73 6.21
CA GLU A 319 -13.03 -14.33 5.97
C GLU A 319 -14.04 -13.30 5.46
N ASN A 320 -14.10 -12.12 6.06
CA ASN A 320 -14.99 -11.06 5.61
C ASN A 320 -14.64 -10.54 4.21
N ALA A 321 -13.34 -10.40 3.91
CA ALA A 321 -12.88 -10.05 2.58
C ALA A 321 -13.23 -11.12 1.54
N TYR A 322 -13.13 -12.39 1.90
CA TYR A 322 -13.55 -13.51 1.07
C TYR A 322 -15.07 -13.50 0.80
N ARG A 323 -15.89 -13.20 1.81
CA ARG A 323 -17.36 -13.02 1.62
C ARG A 323 -17.68 -11.90 0.63
N ASN A 324 -16.94 -10.78 0.70
CA ASN A 324 -17.11 -9.68 -0.26
C ASN A 324 -16.73 -10.12 -1.68
N LEU A 325 -15.67 -10.92 -1.83
CA LEU A 325 -15.28 -11.51 -3.10
C LEU A 325 -16.38 -12.42 -3.66
N VAL A 326 -16.89 -13.35 -2.84
CA VAL A 326 -17.99 -14.25 -3.24
C VAL A 326 -19.22 -13.44 -3.67
N SER A 327 -19.55 -12.38 -2.93
CA SER A 327 -20.66 -11.48 -3.31
C SER A 327 -20.41 -10.76 -4.63
N LEU A 328 -19.16 -10.38 -4.93
CA LEU A 328 -18.80 -9.78 -6.21
C LEU A 328 -18.94 -10.79 -7.34
N LEU A 329 -18.34 -11.98 -7.20
CA LEU A 329 -18.39 -13.04 -8.21
C LEU A 329 -19.82 -13.48 -8.50
N GLY A 330 -20.68 -13.58 -7.47
CA GLY A 330 -22.09 -13.94 -7.63
C GLY A 330 -22.95 -12.93 -8.39
N LYS A 331 -22.42 -11.72 -8.66
CA LYS A 331 -23.08 -10.70 -9.49
C LYS A 331 -22.60 -10.72 -10.96
N MET A 332 -21.59 -11.53 -11.25
CA MET A 332 -21.02 -11.64 -12.59
C MET A 332 -21.63 -12.83 -13.32
N ASP A 333 -21.67 -12.76 -14.66
CA ASP A 333 -22.13 -13.86 -15.51
C ASP A 333 -21.03 -14.92 -15.71
N ILE A 334 -20.66 -15.54 -14.57
CA ILE A 334 -19.62 -16.59 -14.49
C ILE A 334 -20.01 -17.61 -13.41
N THR A 335 -19.51 -18.81 -13.55
CA THR A 335 -19.49 -19.76 -12.43
C THR A 335 -18.20 -19.60 -11.64
N PHE A 336 -18.25 -19.86 -10.35
CA PHE A 336 -17.04 -19.80 -9.51
C PHE A 336 -17.03 -20.92 -8.47
N GLY A 337 -15.84 -21.27 -8.02
CA GLY A 337 -15.58 -22.26 -6.99
C GLY A 337 -14.31 -21.95 -6.23
N THR A 338 -13.98 -22.79 -5.25
CA THR A 338 -12.75 -22.69 -4.47
C THR A 338 -11.90 -23.89 -4.73
N TYR A 339 -10.64 -23.66 -5.09
CA TYR A 339 -9.64 -24.71 -5.17
C TYR A 339 -9.07 -24.95 -3.77
N LEU A 340 -9.10 -26.17 -3.29
CA LEU A 340 -8.62 -26.56 -1.97
C LEU A 340 -7.43 -27.52 -2.12
N TRP A 341 -6.44 -27.35 -1.28
CA TRP A 341 -5.26 -28.23 -1.18
C TRP A 341 -5.01 -28.62 0.29
N VAL A 342 -4.02 -29.48 0.53
CA VAL A 342 -3.69 -29.91 1.90
C VAL A 342 -3.26 -28.72 2.76
N PRO A 343 -3.82 -28.59 3.99
CA PRO A 343 -3.64 -27.40 4.85
C PRO A 343 -2.20 -27.16 5.33
N ASP A 344 -1.30 -28.13 5.14
CA ASP A 344 0.12 -28.02 5.53
C ASP A 344 0.87 -26.94 4.71
N HIS A 345 0.33 -26.58 3.53
CA HIS A 345 0.84 -25.54 2.65
C HIS A 345 -0.10 -24.34 2.67
N ASN A 346 0.41 -23.17 3.08
CA ASN A 346 -0.42 -21.98 3.17
C ASN A 346 -0.80 -21.44 1.78
N GLY A 347 0.16 -21.31 0.88
CA GLY A 347 -0.02 -20.82 -0.49
C GLY A 347 -0.07 -21.92 -1.52
N LEU A 348 -0.83 -21.72 -2.62
CA LEU A 348 -0.88 -22.65 -3.74
C LEU A 348 0.50 -22.81 -4.42
N ASP A 349 1.30 -21.74 -4.49
CA ASP A 349 2.66 -21.77 -5.01
C ASP A 349 3.58 -22.68 -4.21
N ASP A 350 3.50 -22.64 -2.88
CA ASP A 350 4.27 -23.50 -1.99
C ASP A 350 3.80 -24.97 -2.12
N TYR A 351 2.49 -25.21 -2.18
CA TYR A 351 1.92 -26.55 -2.39
C TYR A 351 2.39 -27.18 -3.70
N ILE A 352 2.27 -26.45 -4.81
CA ILE A 352 2.68 -26.95 -6.13
C ILE A 352 4.18 -27.25 -6.16
N TRP A 353 5.01 -26.36 -5.62
CA TRP A 353 6.45 -26.51 -5.61
C TRP A 353 6.89 -27.73 -4.80
N GLU A 354 6.40 -27.90 -3.60
CA GLU A 354 6.74 -29.03 -2.74
C GLU A 354 6.19 -30.34 -3.28
N PHE A 355 4.98 -30.35 -3.83
CA PHE A 355 4.39 -31.54 -4.43
C PHE A 355 5.17 -31.97 -5.69
N CYS A 356 5.55 -31.03 -6.55
CA CYS A 356 6.35 -31.31 -7.75
C CYS A 356 7.73 -31.88 -7.38
N LEU A 357 8.39 -31.33 -6.37
CA LEU A 357 9.70 -31.81 -5.90
C LEU A 357 9.61 -33.19 -5.29
N ASN A 358 8.63 -33.44 -4.44
CA ASN A 358 8.51 -34.68 -3.70
C ASN A 358 8.03 -35.87 -4.56
N GLN A 359 7.30 -35.60 -5.65
CA GLN A 359 6.72 -36.67 -6.49
C GLN A 359 7.28 -36.71 -7.92
N GLY A 360 8.15 -35.78 -8.30
CA GLY A 360 8.75 -35.74 -9.65
C GLY A 360 7.72 -35.62 -10.80
N LYS A 361 6.48 -35.22 -10.48
CA LYS A 361 5.42 -34.99 -11.45
C LYS A 361 4.94 -33.56 -11.37
N PRO A 362 4.75 -32.86 -12.51
CA PRO A 362 4.08 -31.58 -12.50
C PRO A 362 2.61 -31.78 -12.04
N PRO A 363 2.04 -30.85 -11.30
CA PRO A 363 0.62 -30.89 -10.94
C PRO A 363 -0.23 -30.84 -12.21
N GLU A 364 -1.25 -31.67 -12.31
CA GLU A 364 -2.24 -31.71 -13.39
C GLU A 364 -3.15 -30.47 -13.39
#